data_cc475555f202b87953220402280eaba7
#
_entry.id   cc475555f202b87953220402280eaba7
#
_cell.length_a   1.000
_cell.length_b   1.000
_cell.length_c   1.000
_cell.angle_alpha   90.00
_cell.angle_beta   90.00
_cell.angle_gamma   90.00
#
_symmetry.space_group_name_H-M   'P 1'
#
loop_
_entity.id
_entity.type
_entity.pdbx_description
1 polymer ?
#
loop_
_entity_poly.entity_id
_entity_poly.type
_entity_poly.pdbx_seq_one_letter_code
_entity_poly.pdbx_strand_id
1 'polypeptide(L)'
;LITKFAKVYTPIVVGLAILLVLSGAIFNWRNEPNIEPYIYSAAIFLVISCPCSLVLSVPLSYYAGIGTAAKNGILFKGSSYLHTITEVETIALDKTGTLTHGDFFIQEYSNDETLRLAASIERYSNHPIAKAIVEFNHQDVYEVDDIQEVPGYGIKGKIDGKVLLAGSKSFLAKNNITIEDEKLPIGSYTFVSFGNEYKGYIIIKDELKETSMQTVRDLTQDYDTVMLTGDNEKSARDIAMQLGGIEYYAELLPEGKLEQFNNIRTNSMSMYVGDGINDAPLLKNADIGVSMGSASDLAIEVSDVIIINNDIRLLDKAFRIAKKTRSLSAQN
;
A
#
# COMPACT_ATOMS: atom_id res chain seq x y z
N LEU A 1 -9.88 23.30 2.31
CA LEU A 1 -10.78 24.15 1.54
C LEU A 1 -11.47 25.16 2.46
N ILE A 2 -12.21 24.74 3.48
CA ILE A 2 -12.94 25.61 4.44
C ILE A 2 -12.00 26.63 5.11
N THR A 3 -10.81 26.20 5.55
CA THR A 3 -9.85 27.09 6.21
C THR A 3 -9.32 28.20 5.28
N LYS A 4 -9.08 27.86 4.00
CA LYS A 4 -8.65 28.86 3.00
C LYS A 4 -9.77 29.87 2.70
N PHE A 5 -11.00 29.37 2.56
CA PHE A 5 -12.19 30.21 2.37
C PHE A 5 -12.42 31.14 3.57
N ALA A 6 -12.42 30.61 4.80
CA ALA A 6 -12.63 31.39 6.02
C ALA A 6 -11.59 32.49 6.23
N LYS A 7 -10.32 32.24 5.87
CA LYS A 7 -9.25 33.24 5.96
C LYS A 7 -9.48 34.50 5.12
N VAL A 8 -10.22 34.38 4.01
CA VAL A 8 -10.53 35.49 3.10
C VAL A 8 -11.90 36.07 3.38
N TYR A 9 -12.91 35.19 3.52
CA TYR A 9 -14.30 35.57 3.69
C TYR A 9 -14.55 36.33 5.00
N THR A 10 -14.05 35.82 6.13
CA THR A 10 -14.32 36.40 7.44
C THR A 10 -13.84 37.86 7.58
N PRO A 11 -12.60 38.21 7.19
CA PRO A 11 -12.13 39.62 7.25
C PRO A 11 -12.96 40.55 6.36
N ILE A 12 -13.41 40.10 5.19
CA ILE A 12 -14.23 40.87 4.26
C ILE A 12 -15.59 41.20 4.88
N VAL A 13 -16.27 40.19 5.42
CA VAL A 13 -17.59 40.36 6.04
C VAL A 13 -17.54 41.26 7.28
N VAL A 14 -16.52 41.04 8.13
CA VAL A 14 -16.29 41.89 9.32
C VAL A 14 -15.97 43.32 8.88
N GLY A 15 -15.13 43.51 7.87
CA GLY A 15 -14.80 44.84 7.33
C GLY A 15 -16.03 45.58 6.81
N LEU A 16 -16.92 44.86 6.08
CA LEU A 16 -18.20 45.43 5.59
C LEU A 16 -19.15 45.80 6.75
N ALA A 17 -19.24 44.97 7.78
CA ALA A 17 -20.02 45.25 8.98
C ALA A 17 -19.51 46.52 9.70
N ILE A 18 -18.18 46.68 9.86
CA ILE A 18 -17.56 47.87 10.44
C ILE A 18 -17.87 49.12 9.57
N LEU A 19 -17.72 49.02 8.24
CA LEU A 19 -18.03 50.11 7.33
C LEU A 19 -19.50 50.55 7.44
N LEU A 20 -20.44 49.60 7.63
CA LEU A 20 -21.86 49.87 7.82
C LEU A 20 -22.10 50.70 9.09
N VAL A 21 -21.47 50.36 10.21
CA VAL A 21 -21.55 51.13 11.45
C VAL A 21 -20.91 52.52 11.29
N LEU A 22 -19.72 52.59 10.66
CA LEU A 22 -19.02 53.86 10.43
C LEU A 22 -19.81 54.80 9.51
N SER A 23 -20.45 54.24 8.44
CA SER A 23 -21.29 55.03 7.55
C SER A 23 -22.48 55.64 8.30
N GLY A 24 -23.11 54.90 9.20
CA GLY A 24 -24.16 55.39 10.07
C GLY A 24 -23.70 56.53 11.03
N ALA A 25 -22.51 56.37 11.61
CA ALA A 25 -21.93 57.39 12.45
C ALA A 25 -21.61 58.68 11.68
N ILE A 26 -21.16 58.59 10.42
CA ILE A 26 -20.84 59.77 9.59
C ILE A 26 -22.11 60.45 9.11
N PHE A 27 -23.12 59.71 8.68
CA PHE A 27 -24.38 60.29 8.16
C PHE A 27 -25.21 60.97 9.26
N ASN A 28 -25.20 60.47 10.50
CA ASN A 28 -25.99 61.00 11.61
C ASN A 28 -25.21 62.00 12.50
N TRP A 29 -23.96 62.33 12.14
CA TRP A 29 -23.12 63.27 12.92
C TRP A 29 -23.80 64.64 13.18
N ARG A 30 -24.73 65.05 12.29
CA ARG A 30 -25.37 66.40 12.37
C ARG A 30 -26.72 66.41 13.08
N ASN A 31 -27.39 65.27 13.28
CA ASN A 31 -28.80 65.26 13.74
C ASN A 31 -29.05 64.31 14.92
N GLU A 32 -28.32 64.38 16.00
CA GLU A 32 -28.30 63.45 17.13
C GLU A 32 -27.72 62.08 16.78
N PRO A 33 -26.56 61.74 17.31
CA PRO A 33 -25.83 60.53 16.93
C PRO A 33 -26.50 59.29 17.54
N ASN A 34 -27.50 58.73 16.87
CA ASN A 34 -28.05 57.42 17.23
C ASN A 34 -27.38 56.35 16.38
N ILE A 35 -26.38 55.67 16.93
CA ILE A 35 -25.59 54.60 16.29
C ILE A 35 -26.28 53.23 16.43
N GLU A 36 -27.23 53.09 17.36
CA GLU A 36 -27.86 51.83 17.74
C GLU A 36 -28.49 51.08 16.56
N PRO A 37 -29.28 51.69 15.61
CA PRO A 37 -29.85 51.01 14.46
C PRO A 37 -28.79 50.44 13.51
N TYR A 38 -27.62 51.09 13.37
CA TYR A 38 -26.53 50.66 12.49
C TYR A 38 -25.75 49.51 13.09
N ILE A 39 -25.56 49.52 14.44
CA ILE A 39 -24.99 48.39 15.17
C ILE A 39 -25.93 47.15 15.01
N TYR A 40 -27.22 47.34 15.20
CA TYR A 40 -28.22 46.29 15.03
C TYR A 40 -28.21 45.73 13.61
N SER A 41 -28.19 46.58 12.59
CA SER A 41 -28.11 46.19 11.18
C SER A 41 -26.81 45.48 10.86
N ALA A 42 -25.65 45.91 11.42
CA ALA A 42 -24.39 45.23 11.25
C ALA A 42 -24.36 43.85 11.93
N ALA A 43 -24.98 43.70 13.10
CA ALA A 43 -25.15 42.44 13.79
C ALA A 43 -26.04 41.45 12.95
N ILE A 44 -27.14 41.92 12.44
CA ILE A 44 -28.02 41.15 11.52
C ILE A 44 -27.22 40.73 10.27
N PHE A 45 -26.48 41.65 9.65
CA PHE A 45 -25.65 41.40 8.49
C PHE A 45 -24.60 40.30 8.77
N LEU A 46 -23.90 40.34 9.93
CA LEU A 46 -22.97 39.28 10.31
C LEU A 46 -23.62 37.92 10.49
N VAL A 47 -24.81 37.87 11.09
CA VAL A 47 -25.56 36.61 11.28
C VAL A 47 -26.04 36.03 9.93
N ILE A 48 -26.61 36.86 9.05
CA ILE A 48 -27.10 36.40 7.72
C ILE A 48 -25.94 36.01 6.80
N SER A 49 -24.79 36.68 6.93
CA SER A 49 -23.59 36.38 6.16
C SER A 49 -22.83 35.15 6.66
N CYS A 50 -23.35 34.45 7.67
CA CYS A 50 -22.69 33.18 8.11
C CYS A 50 -22.82 32.12 7.02
N PRO A 51 -21.69 31.56 6.53
CA PRO A 51 -21.71 30.47 5.55
C PRO A 51 -22.00 29.11 6.21
N CYS A 52 -23.00 29.05 7.13
CA CYS A 52 -23.28 27.89 7.95
C CYS A 52 -23.64 26.65 7.12
N SER A 53 -24.30 26.82 5.98
CA SER A 53 -24.58 25.72 5.06
C SER A 53 -23.33 25.13 4.42
N LEU A 54 -22.36 25.98 4.05
CA LEU A 54 -21.07 25.55 3.49
C LEU A 54 -20.27 24.77 4.54
N VAL A 55 -20.22 25.27 5.79
CA VAL A 55 -19.48 24.64 6.89
C VAL A 55 -20.03 23.26 7.24
N LEU A 56 -21.34 23.04 7.07
CA LEU A 56 -21.99 21.74 7.32
C LEU A 56 -21.91 20.82 6.11
N SER A 57 -22.07 21.34 4.90
CA SER A 57 -22.21 20.57 3.66
C SER A 57 -20.91 19.87 3.26
N VAL A 58 -19.75 20.52 3.47
CA VAL A 58 -18.46 19.91 3.13
C VAL A 58 -18.17 18.66 3.97
N PRO A 59 -18.20 18.69 5.34
CA PRO A 59 -18.06 17.47 6.14
C PRO A 59 -19.07 16.39 5.78
N LEU A 60 -20.34 16.77 5.54
CA LEU A 60 -21.37 15.80 5.17
C LEU A 60 -21.06 15.09 3.85
N SER A 61 -20.51 15.80 2.85
CA SER A 61 -20.07 15.21 1.59
C SER A 61 -18.96 14.17 1.82
N TYR A 62 -17.97 14.47 2.68
CA TYR A 62 -16.91 13.52 3.02
C TYR A 62 -17.43 12.32 3.82
N TYR A 63 -18.34 12.50 4.77
CA TYR A 63 -18.98 11.38 5.47
C TYR A 63 -19.77 10.48 4.55
N ALA A 64 -20.51 11.06 3.60
CA ALA A 64 -21.21 10.30 2.57
C ALA A 64 -20.23 9.54 1.65
N GLY A 65 -19.10 10.16 1.30
CA GLY A 65 -18.02 9.53 0.54
C GLY A 65 -17.42 8.33 1.27
N ILE A 66 -17.03 8.47 2.55
CA ILE A 66 -16.51 7.38 3.39
C ILE A 66 -17.57 6.26 3.52
N GLY A 67 -18.83 6.59 3.79
CA GLY A 67 -19.91 5.62 3.88
C GLY A 67 -20.14 4.87 2.56
N THR A 68 -19.99 5.56 1.43
CA THR A 68 -20.06 4.93 0.10
C THR A 68 -18.89 4.00 -0.14
N ALA A 69 -17.67 4.40 0.23
CA ALA A 69 -16.47 3.58 0.13
C ALA A 69 -16.60 2.31 0.99
N ALA A 70 -17.01 2.45 2.24
CA ALA A 70 -17.19 1.34 3.17
C ALA A 70 -18.21 0.30 2.67
N LYS A 71 -19.34 0.73 2.11
CA LYS A 71 -20.32 -0.16 1.46
C LYS A 71 -19.75 -0.95 0.28
N ASN A 72 -18.67 -0.47 -0.31
CA ASN A 72 -17.99 -1.11 -1.43
C ASN A 72 -16.74 -1.89 -1.00
N GLY A 73 -16.53 -2.12 0.30
CA GLY A 73 -15.37 -2.86 0.79
C GLY A 73 -14.07 -2.05 0.86
N ILE A 74 -14.17 -0.71 0.88
CA ILE A 74 -13.02 0.20 0.98
C ILE A 74 -13.18 1.01 2.27
N LEU A 75 -12.29 0.81 3.22
CA LEU A 75 -12.31 1.51 4.50
C LEU A 75 -11.28 2.62 4.53
N PHE A 76 -11.72 3.88 4.51
CA PHE A 76 -10.87 5.04 4.79
C PHE A 76 -10.86 5.32 6.28
N LYS A 77 -9.70 5.38 6.92
CA LYS A 77 -9.58 5.68 8.35
C LYS A 77 -9.85 7.14 8.70
N GLY A 78 -9.97 8.01 7.70
CA GLY A 78 -10.27 9.41 7.91
C GLY A 78 -10.65 10.16 6.62
N SER A 79 -11.36 11.28 6.78
CA SER A 79 -11.76 12.14 5.67
C SER A 79 -10.57 12.84 5.00
N SER A 80 -9.47 13.05 5.72
CA SER A 80 -8.21 13.56 5.16
C SER A 80 -7.67 12.64 4.08
N TYR A 81 -7.66 11.33 4.32
CA TYR A 81 -7.17 10.34 3.35
C TYR A 81 -8.03 10.25 2.10
N LEU A 82 -9.37 10.42 2.25
CA LEU A 82 -10.27 10.52 1.10
C LEU A 82 -10.00 11.79 0.25
N HIS A 83 -9.45 12.82 0.85
CA HIS A 83 -8.99 14.01 0.12
C HIS A 83 -7.62 13.77 -0.52
N THR A 84 -6.64 13.33 0.28
CA THR A 84 -5.25 13.17 -0.15
C THR A 84 -5.10 12.18 -1.31
N ILE A 85 -5.90 11.10 -1.33
CA ILE A 85 -5.87 10.14 -2.45
C ILE A 85 -6.15 10.79 -3.82
N THR A 86 -6.88 11.91 -3.86
CA THR A 86 -7.12 12.63 -5.13
C THR A 86 -5.92 13.44 -5.62
N GLU A 87 -4.88 13.53 -4.86
CA GLU A 87 -3.65 14.28 -5.14
C GLU A 87 -2.46 13.33 -5.40
N VAL A 88 -2.68 12.02 -5.32
CA VAL A 88 -1.68 10.99 -5.63
C VAL A 88 -1.31 11.07 -7.11
N GLU A 89 -0.01 11.01 -7.38
CA GLU A 89 0.59 10.99 -8.71
C GLU A 89 1.36 9.70 -8.96
N THR A 90 1.98 9.13 -7.90
CA THR A 90 2.80 7.92 -7.97
C THR A 90 2.21 6.81 -7.14
N ILE A 91 2.09 5.60 -7.69
CA ILE A 91 1.60 4.40 -7.02
C ILE A 91 2.67 3.33 -7.04
N ALA A 92 3.17 2.96 -5.88
CA ALA A 92 4.04 1.80 -5.71
C ALA A 92 3.22 0.60 -5.22
N LEU A 93 3.35 -0.53 -5.92
CA LEU A 93 2.62 -1.76 -5.67
C LEU A 93 3.58 -2.83 -5.19
N ASP A 94 3.28 -3.49 -4.07
CA ASP A 94 3.93 -4.75 -3.75
C ASP A 94 3.44 -5.85 -4.70
N LYS A 95 4.30 -6.84 -4.97
CA LYS A 95 3.93 -7.96 -5.83
C LYS A 95 3.09 -8.99 -5.06
N THR A 96 3.66 -9.55 -4.00
CA THR A 96 3.14 -10.74 -3.32
C THR A 96 1.91 -10.42 -2.49
N GLY A 97 0.81 -11.20 -2.65
CA GLY A 97 -0.44 -10.96 -1.92
C GLY A 97 -1.23 -9.73 -2.39
N THR A 98 -0.59 -8.77 -3.05
CA THR A 98 -1.20 -7.56 -3.60
C THR A 98 -1.60 -7.75 -5.07
N LEU A 99 -0.63 -7.89 -5.97
CA LEU A 99 -0.84 -8.15 -7.39
C LEU A 99 -1.09 -9.62 -7.68
N THR A 100 -0.54 -10.50 -6.85
CA THR A 100 -0.67 -11.96 -6.92
C THR A 100 -1.61 -12.46 -5.83
N HIS A 101 -2.02 -13.71 -5.92
CA HIS A 101 -2.87 -14.34 -4.90
C HIS A 101 -2.15 -14.50 -3.56
N GLY A 102 -0.81 -14.59 -3.56
CA GLY A 102 -0.02 -14.94 -2.38
C GLY A 102 -0.09 -16.43 -2.04
N ASP A 103 -0.81 -17.19 -2.85
CA ASP A 103 -0.88 -18.65 -2.79
C ASP A 103 0.25 -19.21 -3.63
N PHE A 104 1.24 -19.75 -2.94
CA PHE A 104 2.40 -20.35 -3.57
C PHE A 104 2.13 -21.82 -3.91
N PHE A 105 2.46 -22.22 -5.14
CA PHE A 105 2.43 -23.62 -5.52
C PHE A 105 3.76 -24.03 -6.17
N ILE A 106 4.07 -25.31 -6.03
CA ILE A 106 5.29 -25.87 -6.62
C ILE A 106 5.02 -26.15 -8.10
N GLN A 107 5.79 -25.48 -8.95
CA GLN A 107 5.73 -25.68 -10.39
C GLN A 107 6.63 -26.86 -10.84
N GLU A 108 7.83 -26.94 -10.27
CA GLU A 108 8.86 -27.91 -10.62
C GLU A 108 9.83 -28.08 -9.46
N TYR A 109 10.45 -29.23 -9.36
CA TYR A 109 11.53 -29.51 -8.40
C TYR A 109 12.52 -30.52 -8.99
N SER A 110 13.78 -30.46 -8.55
CA SER A 110 14.88 -31.26 -9.10
C SER A 110 14.64 -32.77 -8.95
N ASN A 111 14.26 -33.21 -7.76
CA ASN A 111 13.99 -34.60 -7.43
C ASN A 111 13.31 -34.75 -6.07
N ASP A 112 12.74 -35.93 -5.80
CA ASP A 112 11.99 -36.23 -4.58
C ASP A 112 12.80 -36.04 -3.30
N GLU A 113 14.11 -36.32 -3.30
CA GLU A 113 14.97 -36.15 -2.15
C GLU A 113 15.17 -34.65 -1.83
N THR A 114 15.30 -33.80 -2.85
CA THR A 114 15.38 -32.35 -2.68
C THR A 114 14.09 -31.80 -2.05
N LEU A 115 12.93 -32.24 -2.52
CA LEU A 115 11.65 -31.85 -1.96
C LEU A 115 11.51 -32.30 -0.51
N ARG A 116 11.87 -33.55 -0.21
CA ARG A 116 11.84 -34.13 1.12
C ARG A 116 12.74 -33.38 2.11
N LEU A 117 13.98 -33.07 1.71
CA LEU A 117 14.94 -32.31 2.51
C LEU A 117 14.40 -30.89 2.80
N ALA A 118 13.88 -30.21 1.76
CA ALA A 118 13.28 -28.91 1.93
C ALA A 118 12.08 -28.96 2.89
N ALA A 119 11.13 -29.85 2.69
CA ALA A 119 9.97 -30.00 3.57
C ALA A 119 10.36 -30.31 5.02
N SER A 120 11.45 -31.05 5.23
CA SER A 120 11.94 -31.41 6.56
C SER A 120 12.36 -30.18 7.38
N ILE A 121 12.95 -29.17 6.74
CA ILE A 121 13.40 -27.97 7.43
C ILE A 121 12.36 -26.84 7.37
N GLU A 122 11.65 -26.67 6.25
CA GLU A 122 10.67 -25.61 6.04
C GLU A 122 9.45 -25.76 6.96
N ARG A 123 9.15 -26.95 7.50
CA ARG A 123 8.07 -27.13 8.49
C ARG A 123 8.24 -26.28 9.76
N TYR A 124 9.41 -25.73 10.00
CA TYR A 124 9.73 -24.87 11.14
C TYR A 124 9.67 -23.38 10.78
N SER A 125 9.43 -23.04 9.51
CA SER A 125 9.24 -21.66 9.06
C SER A 125 7.76 -21.33 8.91
N ASN A 126 7.40 -20.08 9.25
CA ASN A 126 6.04 -19.55 9.02
C ASN A 126 5.88 -18.90 7.64
N HIS A 127 6.91 -18.92 6.80
CA HIS A 127 6.88 -18.29 5.50
C HIS A 127 5.86 -18.98 4.57
N PRO A 128 5.07 -18.23 3.75
CA PRO A 128 4.09 -18.84 2.84
C PRO A 128 4.70 -19.87 1.87
N ILE A 129 5.91 -19.61 1.37
CA ILE A 129 6.67 -20.55 0.54
C ILE A 129 6.94 -21.86 1.29
N ALA A 130 7.32 -21.78 2.55
CA ALA A 130 7.59 -22.95 3.40
C ALA A 130 6.34 -23.82 3.55
N LYS A 131 5.19 -23.19 3.80
CA LYS A 131 3.90 -23.90 3.88
C LYS A 131 3.58 -24.63 2.58
N ALA A 132 3.76 -23.99 1.42
CA ALA A 132 3.53 -24.61 0.12
C ALA A 132 4.44 -25.83 -0.11
N ILE A 133 5.72 -25.75 0.28
CA ILE A 133 6.66 -26.89 0.17
C ILE A 133 6.23 -28.05 1.07
N VAL A 134 5.82 -27.76 2.32
CA VAL A 134 5.40 -28.78 3.28
C VAL A 134 4.10 -29.43 2.86
N GLU A 135 3.11 -28.67 2.39
CA GLU A 135 1.82 -29.19 1.93
C GLU A 135 1.93 -30.03 0.66
N PHE A 136 2.85 -29.66 -0.23
CA PHE A 136 3.09 -30.43 -1.47
C PHE A 136 3.85 -31.73 -1.22
N ASN A 137 4.67 -31.81 -0.16
CA ASN A 137 5.42 -33.00 0.16
C ASN A 137 4.54 -34.07 0.79
N HIS A 138 4.42 -35.22 0.15
CA HIS A 138 3.65 -36.37 0.65
C HIS A 138 4.54 -37.48 1.26
N GLN A 139 5.84 -37.23 1.40
CA GLN A 139 6.80 -38.17 1.96
C GLN A 139 7.05 -37.91 3.44
N ASP A 140 7.53 -38.93 4.17
CA ASP A 140 8.01 -38.77 5.53
C ASP A 140 9.19 -37.80 5.56
N VAL A 141 9.18 -36.89 6.53
CA VAL A 141 10.22 -35.88 6.70
C VAL A 141 11.29 -36.33 7.69
N TYR A 142 12.50 -35.79 7.53
CA TYR A 142 13.59 -36.03 8.48
C TYR A 142 13.42 -35.17 9.73
N GLU A 143 13.91 -35.66 10.87
CA GLU A 143 14.08 -34.84 12.07
C GLU A 143 15.26 -33.87 11.85
N VAL A 144 15.04 -32.60 12.19
CA VAL A 144 16.02 -31.52 11.99
C VAL A 144 16.31 -30.87 13.33
N ASP A 145 17.59 -30.76 13.66
CA ASP A 145 18.10 -30.11 14.87
C ASP A 145 18.76 -28.75 14.53
N ASP A 146 19.08 -27.97 15.58
CA ASP A 146 19.82 -26.69 15.48
C ASP A 146 19.23 -25.72 14.43
N ILE A 147 17.92 -25.55 14.42
CA ILE A 147 17.19 -24.77 13.42
C ILE A 147 17.44 -23.27 13.64
N GLN A 148 17.81 -22.58 12.55
CA GLN A 148 18.01 -21.14 12.52
C GLN A 148 17.41 -20.56 11.25
N GLU A 149 16.39 -19.72 11.40
CA GLU A 149 15.83 -18.92 10.29
C GLU A 149 16.68 -17.66 10.12
N VAL A 150 17.06 -17.35 8.86
CA VAL A 150 17.79 -16.14 8.49
C VAL A 150 16.90 -15.27 7.63
N PRO A 151 16.32 -14.21 8.20
CA PRO A 151 15.33 -13.38 7.51
C PRO A 151 15.83 -12.87 6.16
N GLY A 152 15.02 -13.04 5.10
CA GLY A 152 15.34 -12.63 3.74
C GLY A 152 16.32 -13.55 2.99
N TYR A 153 16.84 -14.62 3.62
CA TYR A 153 17.79 -15.53 3.02
C TYR A 153 17.32 -16.98 2.96
N GLY A 154 16.77 -17.52 4.05
CA GLY A 154 16.32 -18.89 4.14
C GLY A 154 16.48 -19.50 5.54
N ILE A 155 16.47 -20.81 5.61
CA ILE A 155 16.52 -21.57 6.86
C ILE A 155 17.68 -22.59 6.86
N LYS A 156 18.30 -22.77 8.03
CA LYS A 156 19.44 -23.67 8.27
C LYS A 156 19.11 -24.60 9.43
N GLY A 157 19.55 -25.85 9.34
CA GLY A 157 19.47 -26.84 10.41
C GLY A 157 20.45 -27.97 10.21
N LYS A 158 20.30 -29.05 10.97
CA LYS A 158 21.14 -30.24 10.87
C LYS A 158 20.29 -31.51 10.85
N ILE A 159 20.69 -32.49 10.04
CA ILE A 159 20.17 -33.86 10.07
C ILE A 159 21.39 -34.76 10.31
N ASP A 160 21.41 -35.57 11.37
CA ASP A 160 22.50 -36.44 11.76
C ASP A 160 23.86 -35.74 11.76
N GLY A 161 23.88 -34.50 12.29
CA GLY A 161 25.08 -33.66 12.39
C GLY A 161 25.54 -33.00 11.09
N LYS A 162 24.91 -33.29 9.94
CA LYS A 162 25.21 -32.66 8.64
C LYS A 162 24.31 -31.43 8.44
N VAL A 163 24.89 -30.35 7.93
CA VAL A 163 24.18 -29.09 7.68
C VAL A 163 23.18 -29.25 6.54
N LEU A 164 21.95 -28.82 6.76
CA LEU A 164 20.89 -28.67 5.76
C LEU A 164 20.59 -27.17 5.61
N LEU A 165 20.55 -26.70 4.37
CA LEU A 165 20.16 -25.33 4.03
C LEU A 165 19.02 -25.36 3.01
N ALA A 166 18.03 -24.50 3.21
CA ALA A 166 17.00 -24.21 2.22
C ALA A 166 16.85 -22.68 2.11
N GLY A 167 16.86 -22.12 0.89
CA GLY A 167 16.71 -20.68 0.71
C GLY A 167 17.26 -20.13 -0.60
N SER A 168 17.59 -18.84 -0.61
CA SER A 168 18.05 -18.11 -1.81
C SER A 168 19.44 -18.57 -2.29
N LYS A 169 19.75 -18.31 -3.57
CA LYS A 169 21.10 -18.57 -4.14
C LYS A 169 22.19 -17.87 -3.33
N SER A 170 21.94 -16.63 -2.91
CA SER A 170 22.85 -15.85 -2.08
C SER A 170 23.07 -16.47 -0.68
N PHE A 171 22.04 -17.12 -0.12
CA PHE A 171 22.17 -17.83 1.16
C PHE A 171 23.10 -19.03 1.07
N LEU A 172 22.93 -19.84 0.04
CA LEU A 172 23.80 -20.99 -0.19
C LEU A 172 25.25 -20.52 -0.46
N ALA A 173 25.44 -19.48 -1.28
CA ALA A 173 26.76 -18.92 -1.56
C ALA A 173 27.48 -18.40 -0.31
N LYS A 174 26.77 -17.73 0.61
CA LYS A 174 27.31 -17.31 1.93
C LYS A 174 27.76 -18.48 2.81
N ASN A 175 27.22 -19.69 2.59
CA ASN A 175 27.60 -20.91 3.26
C ASN A 175 28.57 -21.75 2.42
N ASN A 176 29.26 -21.17 1.44
CA ASN A 176 30.27 -21.79 0.56
C ASN A 176 29.73 -22.91 -0.33
N ILE A 177 28.42 -22.86 -0.66
CA ILE A 177 27.81 -23.78 -1.62
C ILE A 177 27.74 -23.09 -2.97
N THR A 178 28.40 -23.63 -3.98
CA THR A 178 28.35 -23.13 -5.35
C THR A 178 27.21 -23.79 -6.11
N ILE A 179 26.37 -23.00 -6.76
CA ILE A 179 25.33 -23.47 -7.68
C ILE A 179 25.85 -23.15 -9.08
N GLU A 180 26.09 -24.17 -9.89
CA GLU A 180 26.43 -23.98 -11.29
C GLU A 180 25.26 -23.30 -12.01
N ASP A 181 25.59 -22.36 -12.93
CA ASP A 181 24.58 -21.62 -13.70
C ASP A 181 23.97 -22.53 -14.77
N GLU A 182 23.16 -23.48 -14.36
CA GLU A 182 22.24 -24.14 -15.26
C GLU A 182 21.20 -23.13 -15.78
N LYS A 183 20.70 -23.37 -16.98
CA LYS A 183 19.58 -22.61 -17.56
C LYS A 183 18.29 -22.90 -16.77
N LEU A 184 18.21 -22.30 -15.59
CA LEU A 184 17.02 -22.46 -14.74
C LEU A 184 15.81 -21.76 -15.40
N PRO A 185 14.62 -22.37 -15.40
CA PRO A 185 13.38 -21.75 -15.84
C PRO A 185 13.10 -20.42 -15.12
N ILE A 186 12.10 -19.67 -15.57
CA ILE A 186 11.70 -18.42 -14.89
C ILE A 186 10.85 -18.77 -13.66
N GLY A 187 11.19 -18.24 -12.48
CA GLY A 187 10.45 -18.47 -11.25
C GLY A 187 11.18 -18.02 -10.00
N SER A 188 10.52 -18.11 -8.87
CA SER A 188 11.12 -17.98 -7.54
C SER A 188 11.65 -19.32 -7.08
N TYR A 189 12.86 -19.34 -6.53
CA TYR A 189 13.55 -20.59 -6.20
C TYR A 189 13.80 -20.73 -4.72
N THR A 190 13.59 -21.94 -4.19
CA THR A 190 14.23 -22.41 -2.97
C THR A 190 15.31 -23.41 -3.37
N PHE A 191 16.57 -23.05 -3.15
CA PHE A 191 17.72 -23.92 -3.36
C PHE A 191 17.99 -24.73 -2.10
N VAL A 192 18.36 -26.01 -2.29
CA VAL A 192 18.60 -26.95 -1.18
C VAL A 192 20.01 -27.48 -1.23
N SER A 193 20.69 -27.51 -0.07
CA SER A 193 21.98 -28.20 0.09
C SER A 193 22.00 -29.04 1.36
N PHE A 194 22.69 -30.17 1.31
CA PHE A 194 22.86 -31.08 2.43
C PHE A 194 24.27 -31.63 2.51
N GLY A 195 24.92 -31.55 3.67
CA GLY A 195 26.27 -32.01 3.89
C GLY A 195 27.32 -31.30 3.03
N ASN A 196 27.16 -29.99 2.79
CA ASN A 196 27.96 -29.13 1.92
C ASN A 196 27.86 -29.44 0.41
N GLU A 197 26.90 -30.23 -0.03
CA GLU A 197 26.62 -30.50 -1.44
C GLU A 197 25.30 -29.84 -1.85
N TYR A 198 25.29 -29.23 -3.02
CA TYR A 198 24.04 -28.77 -3.66
C TYR A 198 23.18 -29.98 -4.05
N LYS A 199 21.92 -30.01 -3.65
CA LYS A 199 21.00 -31.14 -3.91
C LYS A 199 19.97 -30.83 -4.97
N GLY A 200 19.68 -29.55 -5.23
CA GLY A 200 18.73 -29.15 -6.25
C GLY A 200 17.92 -27.91 -5.85
N TYR A 201 16.88 -27.68 -6.60
CA TYR A 201 16.00 -26.53 -6.45
C TYR A 201 14.52 -26.97 -6.42
N ILE A 202 13.70 -26.05 -5.90
CA ILE A 202 12.24 -26.08 -6.00
C ILE A 202 11.81 -24.76 -6.63
N ILE A 203 11.07 -24.82 -7.73
CA ILE A 203 10.47 -23.64 -8.38
C ILE A 203 9.10 -23.42 -7.79
N ILE A 204 8.93 -22.23 -7.28
CA ILE A 204 7.69 -21.80 -6.66
C ILE A 204 7.10 -20.70 -7.54
N LYS A 205 5.82 -20.79 -7.81
CA LYS A 205 5.09 -19.82 -8.59
C LYS A 205 3.99 -19.19 -7.74
N ASP A 206 3.84 -17.90 -7.91
CA ASP A 206 2.75 -17.11 -7.37
C ASP A 206 2.01 -16.52 -8.56
N GLU A 207 0.71 -16.77 -8.68
CA GLU A 207 -0.07 -16.36 -9.84
C GLU A 207 -0.60 -14.95 -9.68
N LEU A 208 -0.49 -14.18 -10.77
CA LEU A 208 -1.18 -12.89 -10.87
C LEU A 208 -2.68 -13.09 -10.72
N LYS A 209 -3.33 -12.23 -9.94
CA LYS A 209 -4.79 -12.14 -9.95
C LYS A 209 -5.24 -11.72 -11.35
N GLU A 210 -6.24 -12.38 -11.91
CA GLU A 210 -6.79 -12.00 -13.22
C GLU A 210 -7.16 -10.51 -13.29
N THR A 211 -7.61 -9.98 -12.16
CA THR A 211 -7.99 -8.58 -12.01
C THR A 211 -6.82 -7.61 -11.99
N SER A 212 -5.61 -8.06 -11.65
CA SER A 212 -4.43 -7.19 -11.53
C SER A 212 -3.99 -6.62 -12.87
N MET A 213 -3.99 -7.45 -13.93
CA MET A 213 -3.54 -7.01 -15.26
C MET A 213 -4.37 -5.84 -15.78
N GLN A 214 -5.69 -5.92 -15.70
CA GLN A 214 -6.56 -4.85 -16.17
C GLN A 214 -6.46 -3.62 -15.27
N THR A 215 -6.50 -3.81 -13.95
CA THR A 215 -6.45 -2.71 -12.99
C THR A 215 -5.15 -1.91 -13.09
N VAL A 216 -4.00 -2.58 -13.20
CA VAL A 216 -2.72 -1.89 -13.35
C VAL A 216 -2.65 -1.13 -14.67
N ARG A 217 -3.14 -1.71 -15.79
CA ARG A 217 -3.24 -0.99 -17.06
C ARG A 217 -4.10 0.26 -16.99
N ASP A 218 -5.22 0.19 -16.25
CA ASP A 218 -6.09 1.36 -16.06
C ASP A 218 -5.40 2.42 -15.20
N LEU A 219 -4.70 2.02 -14.15
CA LEU A 219 -3.94 2.92 -13.28
C LEU A 219 -2.80 3.62 -14.01
N THR A 220 -2.05 2.91 -14.86
CA THR A 220 -0.93 3.49 -15.64
C THR A 220 -1.34 4.56 -16.65
N GLN A 221 -2.63 4.71 -16.94
CA GLN A 221 -3.12 5.81 -17.79
C GLN A 221 -3.12 7.16 -17.07
N ASP A 222 -3.34 7.14 -15.75
CA ASP A 222 -3.51 8.35 -14.94
C ASP A 222 -2.36 8.58 -13.93
N TYR A 223 -1.57 7.52 -13.60
CA TYR A 223 -0.60 7.52 -12.51
C TYR A 223 0.71 6.86 -12.90
N ASP A 224 1.81 7.38 -12.39
CA ASP A 224 3.12 6.72 -12.44
C ASP A 224 3.08 5.48 -11.55
N THR A 225 3.03 4.30 -12.16
CA THR A 225 2.85 3.03 -11.44
C THR A 225 4.11 2.20 -11.49
N VAL A 226 4.60 1.76 -10.33
CA VAL A 226 5.83 0.99 -10.18
C VAL A 226 5.59 -0.24 -9.28
N MET A 227 6.24 -1.35 -9.59
CA MET A 227 6.23 -2.55 -8.75
C MET A 227 7.52 -2.66 -7.94
N LEU A 228 7.41 -2.90 -6.64
CA LEU A 228 8.53 -3.17 -5.74
C LEU A 228 8.44 -4.62 -5.23
N THR A 229 9.50 -5.40 -5.41
CA THR A 229 9.49 -6.82 -4.98
C THR A 229 10.85 -7.30 -4.46
N GLY A 230 10.82 -8.24 -3.53
CA GLY A 230 12.01 -8.99 -3.09
C GLY A 230 12.39 -10.16 -4.02
N ASP A 231 11.57 -10.46 -5.03
CA ASP A 231 11.81 -11.55 -5.96
C ASP A 231 13.01 -11.28 -6.87
N ASN A 232 13.51 -12.36 -7.48
CA ASN A 232 14.59 -12.25 -8.46
C ASN A 232 14.17 -11.46 -9.72
N GLU A 233 15.18 -10.88 -10.38
CA GLU A 233 15.03 -10.03 -11.57
C GLU A 233 14.19 -10.68 -12.69
N LYS A 234 14.36 -11.99 -12.93
CA LYS A 234 13.65 -12.70 -14.00
C LYS A 234 12.15 -12.80 -13.70
N SER A 235 11.78 -13.15 -12.46
CA SER A 235 10.39 -13.25 -12.02
C SER A 235 9.71 -11.88 -12.03
N ALA A 236 10.38 -10.86 -11.53
CA ALA A 236 9.87 -9.50 -11.50
C ALA A 236 9.60 -8.95 -12.91
N ARG A 237 10.55 -9.18 -13.83
CA ARG A 237 10.43 -8.78 -15.24
C ARG A 237 9.24 -9.46 -15.93
N ASP A 238 9.05 -10.76 -15.74
CA ASP A 238 7.95 -11.50 -16.34
C ASP A 238 6.59 -10.93 -15.88
N ILE A 239 6.44 -10.71 -14.58
CA ILE A 239 5.23 -10.09 -14.00
C ILE A 239 5.02 -8.67 -14.53
N ALA A 240 6.05 -7.83 -14.55
CA ALA A 240 5.96 -6.46 -15.06
C ALA A 240 5.53 -6.41 -16.54
N MET A 241 6.03 -7.33 -17.36
CA MET A 241 5.63 -7.49 -18.76
C MET A 241 4.14 -7.87 -18.88
N GLN A 242 3.65 -8.82 -18.08
CA GLN A 242 2.25 -9.22 -18.06
C GLN A 242 1.32 -8.06 -17.63
N LEU A 243 1.82 -7.18 -16.75
CA LEU A 243 1.11 -5.97 -16.28
C LEU A 243 1.12 -4.81 -17.28
N GLY A 244 1.70 -5.00 -18.46
CA GLY A 244 1.75 -3.97 -19.52
C GLY A 244 3.10 -3.24 -19.62
N GLY A 245 4.16 -3.80 -19.04
CA GLY A 245 5.52 -3.23 -19.11
C GLY A 245 5.73 -2.10 -18.09
N ILE A 246 5.14 -2.20 -16.91
CA ILE A 246 5.34 -1.21 -15.83
C ILE A 246 6.79 -1.21 -15.35
N GLU A 247 7.22 -0.09 -14.80
CA GLU A 247 8.51 0.00 -14.10
C GLU A 247 8.53 -0.92 -12.89
N TYR A 248 9.67 -1.56 -12.61
CA TYR A 248 9.82 -2.46 -11.46
C TYR A 248 11.22 -2.42 -10.88
N TYR A 249 11.31 -2.75 -9.60
CA TYR A 249 12.56 -2.93 -8.87
C TYR A 249 12.51 -4.27 -8.15
N ALA A 250 13.51 -5.11 -8.42
CA ALA A 250 13.60 -6.48 -7.95
C ALA A 250 14.70 -6.66 -6.90
N GLU A 251 14.75 -7.85 -6.29
CA GLU A 251 15.79 -8.26 -5.31
C GLU A 251 15.93 -7.31 -4.10
N LEU A 252 14.83 -6.61 -3.76
CA LEU A 252 14.82 -5.63 -2.68
C LEU A 252 14.63 -6.32 -1.33
N LEU A 253 15.54 -6.09 -0.40
CA LEU A 253 15.30 -6.32 1.02
C LEU A 253 14.33 -5.26 1.58
N PRO A 254 13.68 -5.47 2.74
CA PRO A 254 12.72 -4.52 3.30
C PRO A 254 13.26 -3.09 3.41
N GLU A 255 14.51 -2.92 3.85
CA GLU A 255 15.17 -1.62 3.93
C GLU A 255 15.41 -1.01 2.53
N GLY A 256 15.81 -1.84 1.56
CA GLY A 256 16.01 -1.43 0.17
C GLY A 256 14.70 -1.03 -0.52
N LYS A 257 13.57 -1.70 -0.20
CA LYS A 257 12.24 -1.29 -0.67
C LYS A 257 11.91 0.13 -0.20
N LEU A 258 12.16 0.44 1.08
CA LEU A 258 11.90 1.75 1.65
C LEU A 258 12.77 2.85 1.01
N GLU A 259 14.07 2.58 0.83
CA GLU A 259 15.00 3.50 0.17
C GLU A 259 14.56 3.77 -1.27
N GLN A 260 14.25 2.71 -2.03
CA GLN A 260 13.79 2.84 -3.41
C GLN A 260 12.46 3.58 -3.52
N PHE A 261 11.51 3.32 -2.63
CA PHE A 261 10.26 4.06 -2.58
C PHE A 261 10.49 5.55 -2.32
N ASN A 262 11.40 5.90 -1.40
CA ASN A 262 11.76 7.29 -1.14
C ASN A 262 12.42 7.98 -2.35
N ASN A 263 13.20 7.25 -3.14
CA ASN A 263 13.80 7.78 -4.37
C ASN A 263 12.75 8.09 -5.45
N ILE A 264 11.73 7.23 -5.57
CA ILE A 264 10.66 7.37 -6.56
C ILE A 264 9.76 8.57 -6.23
N ARG A 265 9.43 8.79 -4.94
CA ARG A 265 8.46 9.81 -4.50
C ARG A 265 8.98 11.25 -4.42
N THR A 266 10.17 11.55 -4.93
CA THR A 266 10.95 12.77 -4.60
C THR A 266 10.24 14.12 -4.75
N ASN A 267 9.12 14.25 -5.47
CA ASN A 267 8.36 15.52 -5.59
C ASN A 267 6.85 15.32 -5.83
N SER A 268 6.32 14.11 -5.64
CA SER A 268 4.93 13.79 -5.93
C SER A 268 4.24 13.16 -4.71
N MET A 269 2.92 13.36 -4.61
CA MET A 269 2.11 12.63 -3.63
C MET A 269 2.09 11.15 -3.99
N SER A 270 2.48 10.32 -3.05
CA SER A 270 2.76 8.91 -3.24
C SER A 270 1.75 8.01 -2.53
N MET A 271 1.43 6.89 -3.16
CA MET A 271 0.67 5.80 -2.57
C MET A 271 1.53 4.54 -2.55
N TYR A 272 1.45 3.79 -1.47
CA TYR A 272 1.98 2.45 -1.40
C TYR A 272 0.85 1.46 -1.13
N VAL A 273 0.83 0.35 -1.88
CA VAL A 273 -0.16 -0.73 -1.73
C VAL A 273 0.57 -2.02 -1.42
N GLY A 274 0.28 -2.64 -0.28
CA GLY A 274 0.93 -3.86 0.17
C GLY A 274 0.08 -4.66 1.16
N ASP A 275 0.53 -5.87 1.51
CA ASP A 275 -0.18 -6.77 2.42
C ASP A 275 0.68 -7.32 3.57
N GLY A 276 2.00 -7.20 3.48
CA GLY A 276 2.96 -7.85 4.38
C GLY A 276 3.33 -7.07 5.63
N ILE A 277 3.80 -7.80 6.65
CA ILE A 277 4.44 -7.23 7.85
C ILE A 277 5.67 -6.39 7.44
N ASN A 278 6.40 -6.86 6.42
CA ASN A 278 7.59 -6.22 5.91
C ASN A 278 7.32 -4.87 5.24
N ASP A 279 6.08 -4.63 4.82
CA ASP A 279 5.66 -3.41 4.13
C ASP A 279 5.11 -2.33 5.09
N ALA A 280 4.96 -2.63 6.37
CA ALA A 280 4.48 -1.68 7.37
C ALA A 280 5.27 -0.35 7.39
N PRO A 281 6.61 -0.33 7.25
CA PRO A 281 7.37 0.91 7.13
C PRO A 281 7.02 1.72 5.87
N LEU A 282 6.75 1.06 4.74
CA LEU A 282 6.37 1.72 3.49
C LEU A 282 4.95 2.28 3.57
N LEU A 283 4.00 1.48 4.09
CA LEU A 283 2.61 1.91 4.32
C LEU A 283 2.55 3.17 5.17
N LYS A 284 3.35 3.22 6.24
CA LYS A 284 3.41 4.38 7.14
C LYS A 284 4.13 5.58 6.53
N ASN A 285 5.10 5.36 5.65
CA ASN A 285 5.92 6.42 5.06
C ASN A 285 5.29 7.04 3.81
N ALA A 286 4.38 6.35 3.15
CA ALA A 286 3.62 6.87 2.02
C ALA A 286 2.68 8.00 2.45
N ASP A 287 2.32 8.89 1.51
CA ASP A 287 1.30 9.91 1.76
C ASP A 287 -0.09 9.25 1.90
N ILE A 288 -0.28 8.10 1.24
CA ILE A 288 -1.42 7.19 1.42
C ILE A 288 -0.90 5.73 1.45
N GLY A 289 -1.00 5.11 2.60
CA GLY A 289 -0.76 3.67 2.77
C GLY A 289 -2.06 2.87 2.58
N VAL A 290 -2.06 1.92 1.65
CA VAL A 290 -3.21 1.05 1.36
C VAL A 290 -2.85 -0.40 1.71
N SER A 291 -3.59 -1.02 2.63
CA SER A 291 -3.44 -2.44 2.91
C SER A 291 -4.55 -3.26 2.26
N MET A 292 -4.18 -4.47 1.83
CA MET A 292 -5.14 -5.46 1.33
C MET A 292 -5.78 -6.20 2.52
N GLY A 293 -6.97 -6.76 2.33
CA GLY A 293 -7.73 -7.39 3.41
C GLY A 293 -7.11 -8.67 4.01
N SER A 294 -6.18 -9.29 3.28
CA SER A 294 -5.35 -10.39 3.77
C SER A 294 -4.12 -9.93 4.54
N ALA A 295 -3.91 -8.62 4.65
CA ALA A 295 -2.74 -8.03 5.30
C ALA A 295 -2.63 -8.42 6.78
N SER A 296 -1.42 -8.39 7.30
CA SER A 296 -1.16 -8.58 8.74
C SER A 296 -1.84 -7.49 9.58
N ASP A 297 -2.16 -7.80 10.83
CA ASP A 297 -2.76 -6.84 11.76
C ASP A 297 -1.94 -5.55 11.87
N LEU A 298 -0.60 -5.67 11.85
CA LEU A 298 0.29 -4.51 11.88
C LEU A 298 0.16 -3.65 10.61
N ALA A 299 0.12 -4.26 9.42
CA ALA A 299 -0.06 -3.54 8.17
C ALA A 299 -1.43 -2.84 8.11
N ILE A 300 -2.47 -3.53 8.59
CA ILE A 300 -3.81 -2.95 8.75
C ILE A 300 -3.76 -1.76 9.70
N GLU A 301 -3.08 -1.86 10.84
CA GLU A 301 -3.01 -0.78 11.84
C GLU A 301 -2.35 0.48 11.30
N VAL A 302 -1.25 0.35 10.54
CA VAL A 302 -0.47 1.51 10.06
C VAL A 302 -0.98 2.11 8.75
N SER A 303 -1.83 1.40 8.00
CA SER A 303 -2.38 1.87 6.72
C SER A 303 -3.47 2.93 6.93
N ASP A 304 -3.71 3.75 5.92
CA ASP A 304 -4.72 4.81 5.88
C ASP A 304 -6.02 4.36 5.23
N VAL A 305 -5.90 3.41 4.32
CA VAL A 305 -7.00 2.81 3.55
C VAL A 305 -6.86 1.29 3.59
N ILE A 306 -7.98 0.59 3.75
CA ILE A 306 -8.02 -0.88 3.75
C ILE A 306 -8.99 -1.35 2.67
N ILE A 307 -8.53 -2.29 1.83
CA ILE A 307 -9.36 -2.97 0.84
C ILE A 307 -9.76 -4.34 1.38
N ILE A 308 -10.98 -4.45 1.91
CA ILE A 308 -11.44 -5.58 2.74
C ILE A 308 -11.43 -6.92 1.98
N ASN A 309 -11.81 -6.93 0.69
CA ASN A 309 -12.00 -8.17 -0.09
C ASN A 309 -10.76 -8.63 -0.86
N ASN A 310 -9.60 -8.08 -0.59
CA ASN A 310 -8.35 -8.38 -1.30
C ASN A 310 -8.44 -8.24 -2.84
N ASP A 311 -9.34 -7.37 -3.32
CA ASP A 311 -9.62 -7.13 -4.74
C ASP A 311 -9.01 -5.78 -5.17
N ILE A 312 -7.93 -5.84 -5.94
CA ILE A 312 -7.20 -4.66 -6.39
C ILE A 312 -8.06 -3.70 -7.26
N ARG A 313 -9.13 -4.18 -7.90
CA ARG A 313 -10.07 -3.32 -8.66
C ARG A 313 -10.71 -2.23 -7.79
N LEU A 314 -10.79 -2.49 -6.48
CA LEU A 314 -11.33 -1.52 -5.54
C LEU A 314 -10.43 -0.29 -5.37
N LEU A 315 -9.16 -0.37 -5.77
CA LEU A 315 -8.26 0.79 -5.77
C LEU A 315 -8.73 1.86 -6.76
N ASP A 316 -9.02 1.49 -8.02
CA ASP A 316 -9.60 2.43 -8.99
C ASP A 316 -10.95 2.98 -8.50
N LYS A 317 -11.78 2.13 -7.89
CA LYS A 317 -13.05 2.57 -7.30
C LYS A 317 -12.85 3.56 -6.14
N ALA A 318 -11.80 3.40 -5.32
CA ALA A 318 -11.44 4.35 -4.27
C ALA A 318 -11.13 5.73 -4.85
N PHE A 319 -10.31 5.79 -5.91
CA PHE A 319 -10.03 7.04 -6.62
C PHE A 319 -11.28 7.70 -7.18
N ARG A 320 -12.17 6.93 -7.81
CA ARG A 320 -13.43 7.47 -8.36
C ARG A 320 -14.35 8.05 -7.29
N ILE A 321 -14.52 7.33 -6.16
CA ILE A 321 -15.33 7.82 -5.04
C ILE A 321 -14.73 9.10 -4.48
N ALA A 322 -13.41 9.14 -4.30
CA ALA A 322 -12.71 10.30 -3.78
C ALA A 322 -12.82 11.53 -4.70
N LYS A 323 -12.53 11.36 -6.01
CA LYS A 323 -12.68 12.41 -7.03
C LYS A 323 -14.11 12.95 -7.06
N LYS A 324 -15.13 12.08 -7.00
CA LYS A 324 -16.55 12.49 -6.97
C LYS A 324 -16.91 13.23 -5.68
N THR A 325 -16.43 12.75 -4.52
CA THR A 325 -16.66 13.41 -3.22
C THR A 325 -16.06 14.80 -3.20
N ARG A 326 -14.80 14.94 -3.68
CA ARG A 326 -14.11 16.25 -3.80
C ARG A 326 -14.89 17.21 -4.71
N SER A 327 -15.36 16.73 -5.86
CA SER A 327 -16.17 17.53 -6.79
C SER A 327 -17.47 18.01 -6.15
N LEU A 328 -18.22 17.13 -5.48
CA LEU A 328 -19.44 17.49 -4.78
C LEU A 328 -19.16 18.49 -3.64
N SER A 329 -18.10 18.31 -2.88
CA SER A 329 -17.74 19.25 -1.81
C SER A 329 -17.30 20.62 -2.32
N ALA A 330 -16.87 20.73 -3.57
CA ALA A 330 -16.50 21.98 -4.22
C ALA A 330 -17.69 22.71 -4.90
N GLN A 331 -18.77 21.98 -5.20
CA GLN A 331 -19.99 22.55 -5.79
C GLN A 331 -20.94 23.15 -4.75
N ASN A 332 -20.82 22.72 -3.49
CA ASN A 332 -21.58 23.22 -2.36
C ASN A 332 -20.97 24.48 -1.76
#